data_a28c36dd15c2a13955c91628fbd414e7
#
_entry.id   a28c36dd15c2a13955c91628fbd414e7
#
_cell.length_a   1.000
_cell.length_b   1.000
_cell.length_c   1.000
_cell.angle_alpha   90.00
_cell.angle_beta   90.00
_cell.angle_gamma   90.00
#
_symmetry.space_group_name_H-M   'P 1'
#
loop_
_entity.id
_entity.type
_entity.pdbx_description
1 polymer ?
#
loop_
_entity_poly.entity_id
_entity_poly.type
_entity_poly.pdbx_seq_one_letter_code
_entity_poly.pdbx_strand_id
1 'polypeptide(L)'
;MKKIIYLMGCMFLANVAWSQDLHVAAGGVVRITPTAFVYADAGVKIEDGGDVTIDSNASNSASFLAPNTSTTEVIGNITYKRYIADINWHLVSAPVSSQSIPDFVGDKGTVVAYNGTNGNNAVAYYNNTNTTGKRWTFHNTVNISENQEPLINFIAGQGYSMKRIAAGDYTFTGAMANADVTIPITTTTGDHLWCAIGNPFPSFLPLNNAANAENILADNIAKLDVNFANLYVWNESSSQYDAIGLAGGALQLAPGQAFMVRAKSTSETFVFSKASQNHNSGLATFYRSST
;
A
#
# COMPACT_ATOMS: atom_id res chain seq x y z
N MET A 1 -26.52 -13.53 17.55
CA MET A 1 -25.21 -14.15 17.88
C MET A 1 -24.34 -14.04 16.63
N LYS A 2 -23.29 -13.23 16.67
CA LYS A 2 -22.34 -13.10 15.56
C LYS A 2 -21.52 -14.38 15.47
N LYS A 3 -21.61 -15.11 14.34
CA LYS A 3 -20.76 -16.27 14.08
C LYS A 3 -19.40 -15.74 13.64
N ILE A 4 -18.42 -15.81 14.54
CA ILE A 4 -17.01 -15.49 14.26
C ILE A 4 -16.38 -16.78 13.75
N ILE A 5 -15.95 -16.80 12.49
CA ILE A 5 -15.17 -17.89 11.92
C ILE A 5 -13.71 -17.52 12.06
N TYR A 6 -13.01 -18.18 12.97
CA TYR A 6 -11.56 -18.11 13.06
C TYR A 6 -10.96 -19.14 12.11
N LEU A 7 -10.32 -18.69 11.05
CA LEU A 7 -9.50 -19.56 10.20
C LEU A 7 -8.13 -19.73 10.86
N MET A 8 -8.03 -20.68 11.77
CA MET A 8 -6.75 -21.09 12.36
C MET A 8 -6.09 -22.15 11.46
N GLY A 9 -4.85 -21.88 11.10
CA GLY A 9 -3.79 -22.72 10.60
C GLY A 9 -4.19 -23.96 9.78
N CYS A 10 -3.93 -23.93 8.48
CA CYS A 10 -4.20 -25.00 7.55
C CYS A 10 -3.26 -26.18 7.68
N MET A 11 -3.84 -27.38 7.79
CA MET A 11 -3.21 -28.65 7.49
C MET A 11 -3.21 -28.88 5.96
N PHE A 12 -2.08 -29.32 5.43
CA PHE A 12 -1.93 -29.73 4.03
C PHE A 12 -2.89 -30.87 3.66
N LEU A 13 -3.68 -30.65 2.62
CA LEU A 13 -4.22 -31.71 1.77
C LEU A 13 -4.18 -31.22 0.33
N ALA A 14 -3.48 -31.98 -0.51
CA ALA A 14 -3.50 -31.80 -1.96
C ALA A 14 -4.94 -32.08 -2.45
N ASN A 15 -5.57 -31.06 -3.06
CA ASN A 15 -6.89 -31.24 -3.64
C ASN A 15 -7.11 -30.41 -4.89
N VAL A 16 -7.81 -30.99 -5.81
CA VAL A 16 -8.37 -30.44 -7.02
C VAL A 16 -8.98 -29.07 -6.73
N ALA A 17 -8.42 -28.03 -7.32
CA ALA A 17 -8.91 -26.67 -7.14
C ALA A 17 -10.26 -26.53 -7.86
N TRP A 18 -11.34 -26.50 -7.09
CA TRP A 18 -12.60 -25.94 -7.56
C TRP A 18 -12.48 -24.42 -7.42
N SER A 19 -12.83 -23.69 -8.46
CA SER A 19 -13.01 -22.25 -8.39
C SER A 19 -13.98 -21.93 -7.25
N GLN A 20 -13.52 -21.21 -6.23
CA GLN A 20 -14.34 -20.90 -5.06
C GLN A 20 -14.50 -19.40 -4.92
N ASP A 21 -15.76 -18.97 -4.85
CA ASP A 21 -16.12 -17.61 -4.47
C ASP A 21 -15.96 -17.41 -2.97
N LEU A 22 -15.44 -16.27 -2.57
CA LEU A 22 -15.55 -15.81 -1.19
C LEU A 22 -16.81 -14.97 -1.06
N HIS A 23 -17.79 -15.48 -0.32
CA HIS A 23 -19.00 -14.74 0.01
C HIS A 23 -19.07 -14.49 1.51
N VAL A 24 -19.11 -13.21 1.90
CA VAL A 24 -19.28 -12.77 3.28
C VAL A 24 -20.63 -12.09 3.38
N ALA A 25 -21.59 -12.79 3.97
CA ALA A 25 -22.96 -12.29 4.15
C ALA A 25 -23.01 -11.14 5.18
N ALA A 26 -24.11 -10.39 5.19
CA ALA A 26 -24.36 -9.36 6.18
C ALA A 26 -24.19 -9.88 7.62
N GLY A 27 -23.39 -9.19 8.43
CA GLY A 27 -23.02 -9.61 9.79
C GLY A 27 -21.97 -10.75 9.84
N GLY A 28 -21.52 -11.29 8.70
CA GLY A 28 -20.39 -12.20 8.62
C GLY A 28 -19.07 -11.47 8.90
N VAL A 29 -18.11 -12.14 9.55
CA VAL A 29 -16.80 -11.59 9.86
C VAL A 29 -15.72 -12.56 9.44
N VAL A 30 -14.79 -12.10 8.61
CA VAL A 30 -13.56 -12.79 8.22
C VAL A 30 -12.37 -11.95 8.71
N ARG A 31 -11.52 -12.55 9.53
CA ARG A 31 -10.29 -11.91 9.98
C ARG A 31 -9.08 -12.73 9.53
N ILE A 32 -8.21 -12.11 8.76
CA ILE A 32 -6.97 -12.70 8.25
C ILE A 32 -5.84 -12.18 9.14
N THR A 33 -5.34 -13.04 10.02
CA THR A 33 -4.29 -12.68 11.00
C THR A 33 -2.92 -12.59 10.33
N PRO A 34 -1.95 -11.84 10.89
CA PRO A 34 -0.60 -11.75 10.34
C PRO A 34 0.01 -13.13 10.08
N THR A 35 0.64 -13.33 8.93
CA THR A 35 1.14 -14.61 8.36
C THR A 35 0.11 -15.48 7.67
N ALA A 36 -1.19 -15.28 7.90
CA ALA A 36 -2.24 -15.97 7.16
C ALA A 36 -2.51 -15.29 5.81
N PHE A 37 -3.14 -16.02 4.91
CA PHE A 37 -3.58 -15.48 3.63
C PHE A 37 -4.92 -16.07 3.19
N VAL A 38 -5.61 -15.34 2.32
CA VAL A 38 -6.78 -15.81 1.59
C VAL A 38 -6.51 -15.69 0.10
N TYR A 39 -6.86 -16.73 -0.62
CA TYR A 39 -6.86 -16.81 -2.07
C TYR A 39 -8.27 -17.11 -2.55
N ALA A 40 -8.89 -16.15 -3.23
CA ALA A 40 -10.19 -16.32 -3.89
C ALA A 40 -9.95 -16.50 -5.39
N ASP A 41 -10.22 -17.69 -5.92
CA ASP A 41 -9.91 -18.03 -7.31
C ASP A 41 -10.97 -17.50 -8.29
N ALA A 42 -12.19 -17.27 -7.81
CA ALA A 42 -13.30 -16.76 -8.62
C ALA A 42 -13.79 -15.41 -8.10
N GLY A 43 -14.98 -15.31 -7.57
CA GLY A 43 -15.57 -14.05 -7.11
C GLY A 43 -15.25 -13.71 -5.65
N VAL A 44 -15.32 -12.43 -5.33
CA VAL A 44 -15.34 -11.93 -3.94
C VAL A 44 -16.58 -11.07 -3.77
N LYS A 45 -17.47 -11.47 -2.90
CA LYS A 45 -18.66 -10.69 -2.54
C LYS A 45 -18.73 -10.49 -1.04
N ILE A 46 -18.64 -9.24 -0.62
CA ILE A 46 -18.83 -8.82 0.75
C ILE A 46 -20.11 -8.00 0.78
N GLU A 47 -21.15 -8.50 1.41
CA GLU A 47 -22.44 -7.81 1.51
C GLU A 47 -22.34 -6.63 2.49
N ASP A 48 -23.27 -5.69 2.35
CA ASP A 48 -23.36 -4.57 3.30
C ASP A 48 -23.53 -5.10 4.73
N GLY A 49 -22.68 -4.61 5.64
CA GLY A 49 -22.57 -5.14 7.01
C GLY A 49 -21.72 -6.42 7.15
N GLY A 50 -21.17 -6.98 6.07
CA GLY A 50 -20.09 -7.97 6.14
C GLY A 50 -18.74 -7.30 6.42
N ASP A 51 -17.83 -8.00 7.12
CA ASP A 51 -16.51 -7.50 7.48
C ASP A 51 -15.41 -8.47 7.04
N VAL A 52 -14.45 -7.96 6.27
CA VAL A 52 -13.20 -8.66 5.95
C VAL A 52 -12.04 -7.80 6.42
N THR A 53 -11.38 -8.21 7.48
CA THR A 53 -10.24 -7.50 8.05
C THR A 53 -8.95 -8.28 7.81
N ILE A 54 -7.94 -7.60 7.26
CA ILE A 54 -6.59 -8.10 6.97
C ILE A 54 -5.62 -7.40 7.92
N ASP A 55 -5.02 -8.15 8.81
CA ASP A 55 -4.15 -7.59 9.86
C ASP A 55 -2.67 -7.65 9.47
N SER A 56 -1.90 -6.73 10.03
CA SER A 56 -0.44 -6.84 10.13
C SER A 56 0.02 -6.64 11.56
N ASN A 57 1.25 -7.00 11.85
CA ASN A 57 1.91 -6.72 13.12
C ASN A 57 3.32 -6.16 12.87
N ALA A 58 4.10 -6.00 13.93
CA ALA A 58 5.45 -5.52 13.82
C ALA A 58 6.35 -6.41 12.92
N SER A 59 6.06 -7.67 12.61
CA SER A 59 6.93 -8.59 11.88
C SER A 59 6.36 -9.09 10.56
N ASN A 60 5.04 -9.15 10.44
CA ASN A 60 4.38 -9.80 9.33
C ASN A 60 3.11 -9.05 8.91
N SER A 61 2.69 -9.30 7.68
CA SER A 61 1.38 -8.91 7.18
C SER A 61 0.62 -10.15 6.71
N ALA A 62 -0.67 -10.16 6.94
CA ALA A 62 -1.58 -11.01 6.18
C ALA A 62 -1.70 -10.50 4.74
N SER A 63 -2.25 -11.33 3.87
CA SER A 63 -2.51 -10.97 2.49
C SER A 63 -3.81 -11.57 1.96
N PHE A 64 -4.41 -10.88 1.00
CA PHE A 64 -5.61 -11.33 0.31
C PHE A 64 -5.43 -11.18 -1.20
N LEU A 65 -5.57 -12.28 -1.92
CA LEU A 65 -5.48 -12.35 -3.38
C LEU A 65 -6.80 -12.76 -4.00
N ALA A 66 -7.15 -12.11 -5.12
CA ALA A 66 -8.21 -12.52 -6.01
C ALA A 66 -7.76 -12.34 -7.48
N PRO A 67 -6.77 -13.14 -7.95
CA PRO A 67 -6.09 -12.88 -9.21
C PRO A 67 -6.95 -13.16 -10.44
N ASN A 68 -7.85 -14.13 -10.36
CA ASN A 68 -8.66 -14.61 -11.51
C ASN A 68 -10.04 -13.95 -11.57
N THR A 69 -10.39 -13.11 -10.59
CA THR A 69 -11.67 -12.41 -10.59
C THR A 69 -11.75 -11.38 -11.72
N SER A 70 -12.89 -11.30 -12.37
CA SER A 70 -13.20 -10.16 -13.25
C SER A 70 -13.50 -8.89 -12.43
N THR A 71 -13.50 -7.74 -13.09
CA THR A 71 -13.80 -6.45 -12.43
C THR A 71 -15.21 -6.40 -11.83
N THR A 72 -16.12 -7.25 -12.29
CA THR A 72 -17.51 -7.34 -11.82
C THR A 72 -17.71 -8.31 -10.67
N GLU A 73 -16.69 -9.10 -10.33
CA GLU A 73 -16.78 -10.19 -9.34
C GLU A 73 -16.16 -9.81 -7.98
N VAL A 74 -15.57 -8.64 -7.86
CA VAL A 74 -15.11 -8.11 -6.56
C VAL A 74 -16.06 -7.00 -6.13
N ILE A 75 -16.87 -7.30 -5.13
CA ILE A 75 -17.93 -6.43 -4.62
C ILE A 75 -17.76 -6.28 -3.10
N GLY A 76 -17.89 -5.06 -2.61
CA GLY A 76 -17.79 -4.71 -1.18
C GLY A 76 -16.41 -4.20 -0.79
N ASN A 77 -16.29 -3.82 0.47
CA ASN A 77 -15.08 -3.25 1.03
C ASN A 77 -14.35 -4.25 1.92
N ILE A 78 -13.02 -4.12 1.95
CA ILE A 78 -12.15 -4.77 2.92
C ILE A 78 -11.56 -3.71 3.85
N THR A 79 -11.10 -4.15 5.01
CA THR A 79 -10.32 -3.35 5.95
C THR A 79 -8.90 -3.91 6.04
N TYR A 80 -7.90 -3.13 5.64
CA TYR A 80 -6.49 -3.47 5.81
C TYR A 80 -5.89 -2.66 6.96
N LYS A 81 -5.26 -3.35 7.91
CA LYS A 81 -4.58 -2.75 9.06
C LYS A 81 -3.07 -2.84 8.89
N ARG A 82 -2.44 -1.69 8.62
CA ARG A 82 -0.99 -1.56 8.53
C ARG A 82 -0.42 -1.17 9.88
N TYR A 83 0.21 -2.10 10.59
CA TYR A 83 0.86 -1.82 11.85
C TYR A 83 2.15 -1.00 11.64
N ILE A 84 2.30 0.05 12.43
CA ILE A 84 3.48 0.91 12.51
C ILE A 84 4.02 0.83 13.94
N ALA A 85 5.30 0.46 14.09
CA ALA A 85 5.89 0.13 15.39
C ALA A 85 6.38 1.37 16.16
N ASP A 86 6.52 2.51 15.49
CA ASP A 86 7.09 3.72 16.07
C ASP A 86 6.37 5.01 15.61
N ILE A 87 6.92 6.15 15.98
CA ILE A 87 6.40 7.48 15.68
C ILE A 87 7.25 8.23 14.64
N ASN A 88 8.04 7.53 13.83
CA ASN A 88 8.81 8.13 12.76
C ASN A 88 7.97 8.35 11.50
N TRP A 89 8.56 8.99 10.50
CA TRP A 89 7.95 9.12 9.18
C TRP A 89 8.11 7.83 8.38
N HIS A 90 7.02 7.34 7.83
CA HIS A 90 6.97 6.14 7.00
C HIS A 90 6.47 6.45 5.61
N LEU A 91 6.97 5.74 4.61
CA LEU A 91 6.34 5.71 3.29
C LEU A 91 5.26 4.63 3.26
N VAL A 92 4.03 5.06 3.07
CA VAL A 92 2.81 4.23 3.16
C VAL A 92 1.98 4.40 1.89
N SER A 93 1.29 3.35 1.48
CA SER A 93 0.24 3.41 0.46
C SER A 93 -1.06 2.81 1.01
N ALA A 94 -2.19 3.20 0.45
CA ALA A 94 -3.47 2.54 0.76
C ALA A 94 -3.65 1.34 -0.17
N PRO A 95 -3.74 0.09 0.36
CA PRO A 95 -3.98 -1.09 -0.47
C PRO A 95 -5.48 -1.31 -0.76
N VAL A 96 -6.23 -0.23 -0.73
CA VAL A 96 -7.65 -0.13 -1.06
C VAL A 96 -7.91 1.17 -1.80
N SER A 97 -9.00 1.24 -2.53
CA SER A 97 -9.45 2.45 -3.21
C SER A 97 -10.54 3.19 -2.42
N SER A 98 -10.69 4.48 -2.72
CA SER A 98 -11.79 5.33 -2.22
C SER A 98 -11.82 5.58 -0.70
N GLN A 99 -10.75 5.28 0.04
CA GLN A 99 -10.66 5.68 1.45
C GLN A 99 -10.54 7.20 1.55
N SER A 100 -11.48 7.82 2.24
CA SER A 100 -11.46 9.24 2.56
C SER A 100 -10.29 9.57 3.50
N ILE A 101 -9.47 10.57 3.16
CA ILE A 101 -8.38 11.04 4.03
C ILE A 101 -8.92 11.81 5.24
N PRO A 102 -9.95 12.68 5.12
CA PRO A 102 -10.58 13.28 6.29
C PRO A 102 -11.10 12.26 7.30
N ASP A 103 -11.82 11.21 6.85
CA ASP A 103 -12.33 10.16 7.74
C ASP A 103 -11.19 9.32 8.35
N PHE A 104 -10.15 9.05 7.57
CA PHE A 104 -8.96 8.32 8.03
C PHE A 104 -8.20 9.11 9.11
N VAL A 105 -8.04 10.41 8.93
CA VAL A 105 -7.38 11.29 9.91
C VAL A 105 -8.22 11.41 11.16
N GLY A 106 -9.56 11.45 11.03
CA GLY A 106 -10.48 11.62 12.13
C GLY A 106 -10.23 12.90 12.94
N ASP A 107 -10.35 12.81 14.24
CA ASP A 107 -10.03 13.92 15.13
C ASP A 107 -8.53 14.24 15.09
N LYS A 108 -8.19 15.53 15.04
CA LYS A 108 -6.82 16.02 14.91
C LYS A 108 -5.90 15.45 16.00
N GLY A 109 -4.82 14.80 15.58
CA GLY A 109 -3.84 14.24 16.50
C GLY A 109 -4.26 12.94 17.20
N THR A 110 -5.24 12.21 16.71
CA THR A 110 -5.65 10.91 17.27
C THR A 110 -5.00 9.72 16.57
N VAL A 111 -4.88 9.76 15.25
CA VAL A 111 -4.26 8.70 14.44
C VAL A 111 -2.90 9.13 13.91
N VAL A 112 -2.88 10.27 13.23
CA VAL A 112 -1.66 10.87 12.67
C VAL A 112 -1.25 12.10 13.47
N ALA A 113 0.03 12.43 13.47
CA ALA A 113 0.51 13.64 14.12
C ALA A 113 -0.13 14.88 13.49
N TYR A 114 -0.42 15.87 14.33
CA TYR A 114 -1.01 17.14 13.92
C TYR A 114 -0.14 18.31 14.39
N ASN A 115 0.16 19.22 13.48
CA ASN A 115 0.87 20.44 13.80
C ASN A 115 -0.12 21.60 14.02
N GLY A 116 -0.38 21.94 15.28
CA GLY A 116 -1.32 23.01 15.64
C GLY A 116 -0.90 24.42 15.20
N THR A 117 0.38 24.63 14.88
CA THR A 117 0.88 25.94 14.43
C THR A 117 0.50 26.24 12.98
N ASN A 118 0.62 25.25 12.09
CA ASN A 118 0.36 25.42 10.67
C ASN A 118 -0.85 24.62 10.15
N GLY A 119 -1.50 23.82 10.98
CA GLY A 119 -2.70 23.07 10.63
C GLY A 119 -2.46 21.75 9.86
N ASN A 120 -1.21 21.31 9.69
CA ASN A 120 -0.89 20.10 8.94
C ASN A 120 -1.22 18.84 9.74
N ASN A 121 -1.94 17.93 9.09
CA ASN A 121 -1.96 16.53 9.48
C ASN A 121 -0.77 15.80 8.82
N ALA A 122 -0.16 14.86 9.52
CA ALA A 122 0.98 14.11 9.03
C ALA A 122 0.56 13.02 8.02
N VAL A 123 -0.10 13.43 6.97
CA VAL A 123 -0.41 12.70 5.74
C VAL A 123 -0.05 13.62 4.59
N ALA A 124 0.98 13.26 3.81
CA ALA A 124 1.44 14.07 2.69
C ALA A 124 1.74 13.19 1.47
N TYR A 125 1.36 13.63 0.28
CA TYR A 125 1.84 13.05 -0.97
C TYR A 125 3.01 13.86 -1.55
N TYR A 126 3.80 13.26 -2.43
CA TYR A 126 4.94 13.94 -3.05
C TYR A 126 4.48 14.66 -4.32
N ASN A 127 4.49 16.00 -4.27
CA ASN A 127 4.19 16.88 -5.39
C ASN A 127 5.50 17.46 -5.94
N ASN A 128 5.99 16.89 -7.02
CA ASN A 128 7.25 17.31 -7.62
C ASN A 128 7.16 18.64 -8.40
N THR A 129 5.96 19.21 -8.57
CA THR A 129 5.77 20.55 -9.15
C THR A 129 6.02 21.66 -8.17
N ASN A 130 6.02 21.36 -6.85
CA ASN A 130 6.29 22.34 -5.81
C ASN A 130 7.78 22.70 -5.74
N THR A 131 8.10 23.86 -5.18
CA THR A 131 9.48 24.29 -4.99
C THR A 131 10.27 23.32 -4.11
N THR A 132 11.58 23.33 -4.27
CA THR A 132 12.49 22.50 -3.45
C THR A 132 12.28 22.78 -1.96
N GLY A 133 12.14 21.67 -1.19
CA GLY A 133 11.85 21.73 0.25
C GLY A 133 10.36 21.78 0.59
N LYS A 134 9.46 21.97 -0.40
CA LYS A 134 8.00 21.97 -0.21
C LYS A 134 7.27 20.90 -1.00
N ARG A 135 7.97 19.86 -1.47
CA ARG A 135 7.38 18.82 -2.33
C ARG A 135 6.45 17.86 -1.62
N TRP A 136 6.59 17.66 -0.31
CA TRP A 136 5.60 16.95 0.47
C TRP A 136 4.41 17.87 0.74
N THR A 137 3.27 17.60 0.08
CA THR A 137 2.02 18.35 0.22
C THR A 137 1.16 17.70 1.27
N PHE A 138 0.94 18.41 2.37
CA PHE A 138 0.26 17.91 3.57
C PHE A 138 -1.25 18.09 3.49
N HIS A 139 -1.99 17.14 4.04
CA HIS A 139 -3.41 17.33 4.29
C HIS A 139 -3.63 18.45 5.29
N ASN A 140 -4.33 19.50 4.84
CA ASN A 140 -4.64 20.68 5.64
C ASN A 140 -5.97 21.28 5.17
N THR A 141 -6.83 21.67 6.11
CA THR A 141 -8.14 22.27 5.82
C THR A 141 -8.25 23.71 6.38
N VAL A 142 -7.23 24.21 7.02
CA VAL A 142 -7.26 25.51 7.72
C VAL A 142 -6.42 26.56 7.00
N ASN A 143 -5.15 26.25 6.74
CA ASN A 143 -4.21 27.17 6.10
C ASN A 143 -3.70 26.50 4.82
N ILE A 144 -3.98 27.11 3.68
CA ILE A 144 -3.56 26.55 2.39
C ILE A 144 -2.39 27.38 1.86
N SER A 145 -1.24 26.73 1.73
CA SER A 145 -0.03 27.26 1.11
C SER A 145 0.47 26.30 0.03
N GLU A 146 1.60 26.58 -0.61
CA GLU A 146 2.14 25.79 -1.73
C GLU A 146 2.20 24.27 -1.45
N ASN A 147 2.51 23.87 -0.22
CA ASN A 147 2.62 22.47 0.16
C ASN A 147 1.53 22.02 1.15
N GLN A 148 0.34 22.56 1.00
CA GLN A 148 -0.81 22.26 1.85
C GLN A 148 -2.09 22.29 1.01
N GLU A 149 -2.91 21.23 1.11
CA GLU A 149 -4.22 21.17 0.45
C GLU A 149 -5.21 20.23 1.19
N PRO A 150 -6.51 20.41 1.01
CA PRO A 150 -7.51 19.50 1.55
C PRO A 150 -7.55 18.21 0.70
N LEU A 151 -6.67 17.25 1.02
CA LEU A 151 -6.68 15.94 0.37
C LEU A 151 -8.03 15.25 0.61
N ILE A 152 -8.62 14.68 -0.44
CA ILE A 152 -9.96 14.09 -0.36
C ILE A 152 -9.85 12.58 -0.08
N ASN A 153 -9.22 11.83 -0.99
CA ASN A 153 -9.11 10.38 -0.89
C ASN A 153 -7.66 9.93 -1.08
N PHE A 154 -7.32 8.77 -0.51
CA PHE A 154 -6.13 8.05 -0.92
C PHE A 154 -6.29 7.54 -2.36
N ILE A 155 -5.25 7.71 -3.16
CA ILE A 155 -5.21 7.27 -4.56
C ILE A 155 -4.46 5.93 -4.60
N ALA A 156 -5.07 4.90 -5.22
CA ALA A 156 -4.44 3.60 -5.39
C ALA A 156 -3.11 3.72 -6.16
N GLY A 157 -2.06 3.12 -5.64
CA GLY A 157 -0.70 3.22 -6.21
C GLY A 157 0.08 4.48 -5.83
N GLN A 158 -0.55 5.48 -5.20
CA GLN A 158 0.12 6.67 -4.69
C GLN A 158 0.84 6.36 -3.37
N GLY A 159 2.08 6.86 -3.24
CA GLY A 159 2.82 6.83 -1.98
C GLY A 159 2.60 8.10 -1.15
N TYR A 160 2.49 7.91 0.15
CA TYR A 160 2.31 8.99 1.12
C TYR A 160 3.39 8.91 2.19
N SER A 161 3.87 10.08 2.63
CA SER A 161 4.66 10.21 3.85
C SER A 161 3.71 10.42 5.02
N MET A 162 3.75 9.52 5.99
CA MET A 162 2.81 9.53 7.11
C MET A 162 3.55 9.33 8.44
N LYS A 163 3.03 9.95 9.51
CA LYS A 163 3.58 9.85 10.85
C LYS A 163 2.47 9.65 11.88
N ARG A 164 2.60 8.61 12.72
CA ARG A 164 1.68 8.35 13.83
C ARG A 164 2.06 9.13 15.09
N ILE A 165 1.10 9.21 16.03
CA ILE A 165 1.34 9.76 17.38
C ILE A 165 1.83 8.68 18.37
N ALA A 166 1.57 7.40 18.06
CA ALA A 166 1.95 6.23 18.86
C ALA A 166 2.03 5.01 17.94
N ALA A 167 2.71 3.94 18.39
CA ALA A 167 2.65 2.64 17.72
C ALA A 167 1.21 2.16 17.57
N GLY A 168 0.88 1.51 16.44
CA GLY A 168 -0.46 1.01 16.15
C GLY A 168 -0.78 0.96 14.66
N ASP A 169 -2.05 0.73 14.33
CA ASP A 169 -2.47 0.50 12.96
C ASP A 169 -2.84 1.80 12.23
N TYR A 170 -2.44 1.89 10.95
CA TYR A 170 -3.20 2.62 9.95
C TYR A 170 -4.30 1.69 9.44
N THR A 171 -5.54 2.11 9.54
CA THR A 171 -6.70 1.32 9.12
C THR A 171 -7.26 1.89 7.83
N PHE A 172 -7.10 1.15 6.74
CA PHE A 172 -7.61 1.51 5.42
C PHE A 172 -8.83 0.67 5.12
N THR A 173 -9.96 1.31 4.80
CA THR A 173 -11.21 0.63 4.44
C THR A 173 -11.67 1.11 3.05
N GLY A 174 -11.92 0.18 2.15
CA GLY A 174 -12.34 0.49 0.79
C GLY A 174 -12.37 -0.74 -0.12
N ALA A 175 -12.61 -0.50 -1.41
CA ALA A 175 -12.65 -1.58 -2.38
C ALA A 175 -11.24 -2.09 -2.70
N MET A 176 -11.12 -3.39 -2.83
CA MET A 176 -9.89 -4.06 -3.29
C MET A 176 -9.72 -3.84 -4.80
N ALA A 177 -8.51 -3.49 -5.23
CA ALA A 177 -8.20 -3.43 -6.66
C ALA A 177 -8.19 -4.85 -7.25
N ASN A 178 -8.91 -5.03 -8.36
CA ASN A 178 -9.06 -6.31 -9.08
C ASN A 178 -8.61 -6.25 -10.54
N ALA A 179 -7.87 -5.22 -10.90
CA ALA A 179 -7.23 -4.99 -12.20
C ALA A 179 -5.84 -4.43 -11.98
N ASP A 180 -5.06 -4.32 -13.06
CA ASP A 180 -3.80 -3.59 -13.03
C ASP A 180 -4.04 -2.16 -12.55
N VAL A 181 -3.17 -1.68 -11.66
CA VAL A 181 -3.21 -0.30 -11.20
C VAL A 181 -2.10 0.49 -11.87
N THR A 182 -2.50 1.51 -12.58
CA THR A 182 -1.59 2.40 -13.31
C THR A 182 -1.55 3.76 -12.64
N ILE A 183 -0.35 4.25 -12.33
CA ILE A 183 -0.17 5.57 -11.74
C ILE A 183 0.78 6.42 -12.57
N PRO A 184 0.42 7.68 -12.88
CA PRO A 184 1.35 8.60 -13.52
C PRO A 184 2.56 8.88 -12.63
N ILE A 185 3.76 8.75 -13.19
CA ILE A 185 5.01 9.19 -12.58
C ILE A 185 5.56 10.37 -13.37
N THR A 186 4.70 11.36 -13.57
CA THR A 186 4.97 12.54 -14.39
C THR A 186 5.46 13.70 -13.55
N THR A 187 6.24 14.56 -14.17
CA THR A 187 6.66 15.83 -13.60
C THR A 187 6.47 16.96 -14.62
N THR A 188 6.34 18.18 -14.15
CA THR A 188 6.21 19.36 -15.04
C THR A 188 7.56 19.93 -15.46
N THR A 189 8.67 19.54 -14.81
CA THR A 189 10.02 20.05 -15.09
C THR A 189 11.02 18.91 -15.13
N GLY A 190 11.93 18.91 -16.09
CA GLY A 190 12.96 17.88 -16.25
C GLY A 190 13.88 17.65 -15.06
N ASP A 191 13.95 18.60 -14.12
CA ASP A 191 14.84 18.53 -12.96
C ASP A 191 14.27 17.77 -11.76
N HIS A 192 12.95 17.49 -11.75
CA HIS A 192 12.23 16.94 -10.59
C HIS A 192 11.42 15.70 -10.95
N LEU A 193 12.12 14.63 -11.36
CA LEU A 193 11.51 13.40 -11.85
C LEU A 193 11.17 12.36 -10.75
N TRP A 194 11.31 12.73 -9.47
CA TRP A 194 10.98 11.83 -8.36
C TRP A 194 9.49 11.78 -8.08
N CYS A 195 8.97 10.57 -7.83
CA CYS A 195 7.58 10.31 -7.47
C CYS A 195 7.52 9.30 -6.33
N ALA A 196 6.57 9.50 -5.40
CA ALA A 196 6.24 8.54 -4.35
C ALA A 196 5.08 7.67 -4.83
N ILE A 197 5.28 6.38 -4.91
CA ILE A 197 4.28 5.39 -5.31
C ILE A 197 4.30 4.21 -4.35
N GLY A 198 3.30 3.32 -4.39
CA GLY A 198 3.28 2.20 -3.47
C GLY A 198 2.26 1.12 -3.82
N ASN A 199 2.33 0.01 -3.11
CA ASN A 199 1.54 -1.18 -3.36
C ASN A 199 0.03 -0.90 -3.23
N PRO A 200 -0.75 -1.01 -4.32
CA PRO A 200 -2.19 -0.77 -4.30
C PRO A 200 -3.01 -2.00 -3.89
N PHE A 201 -2.35 -3.15 -3.67
CA PHE A 201 -3.02 -4.42 -3.40
C PHE A 201 -2.87 -4.85 -1.94
N PRO A 202 -3.85 -5.55 -1.37
CA PRO A 202 -3.75 -6.17 -0.05
C PRO A 202 -2.94 -7.49 -0.07
N SER A 203 -1.91 -7.55 -0.89
CA SER A 203 -1.04 -8.69 -1.13
C SER A 203 0.40 -8.26 -1.38
N PHE A 204 1.33 -9.19 -1.38
CA PHE A 204 2.73 -8.91 -1.67
C PHE A 204 2.98 -8.82 -3.17
N LEU A 205 4.00 -8.04 -3.57
CA LEU A 205 4.48 -7.93 -4.94
C LEU A 205 5.99 -8.19 -4.99
N PRO A 206 6.50 -9.01 -5.95
CA PRO A 206 7.93 -9.21 -6.11
C PRO A 206 8.60 -7.93 -6.60
N LEU A 207 9.70 -7.53 -5.95
CA LEU A 207 10.40 -6.29 -6.26
C LEU A 207 11.46 -6.47 -7.35
N ASN A 208 12.12 -7.64 -7.43
CA ASN A 208 13.28 -7.88 -8.27
C ASN A 208 13.34 -9.32 -8.82
N ASN A 209 14.31 -9.59 -9.70
CA ASN A 209 14.45 -10.88 -10.40
C ASN A 209 14.66 -12.08 -9.48
N ALA A 210 15.32 -11.88 -8.33
CA ALA A 210 15.52 -12.96 -7.37
C ALA A 210 14.21 -13.34 -6.63
N ALA A 211 13.27 -12.42 -6.52
CA ALA A 211 11.94 -12.67 -5.96
C ALA A 211 11.03 -13.37 -6.97
N ASN A 212 11.00 -12.88 -8.21
CA ASN A 212 10.32 -13.48 -9.37
C ASN A 212 10.89 -12.84 -10.65
N ALA A 213 10.97 -13.61 -11.73
CA ALA A 213 11.35 -13.08 -13.06
C ALA A 213 10.33 -12.01 -13.53
N GLU A 214 9.04 -12.23 -13.26
CA GLU A 214 7.97 -11.26 -13.46
C GLU A 214 7.82 -10.42 -12.18
N ASN A 215 8.36 -9.20 -12.17
CA ASN A 215 8.37 -8.34 -10.99
C ASN A 215 8.15 -6.87 -11.34
N ILE A 216 7.75 -6.10 -10.35
CA ILE A 216 7.35 -4.70 -10.58
C ILE A 216 8.49 -3.81 -11.10
N LEU A 217 9.75 -4.10 -10.78
CA LEU A 217 10.85 -3.32 -11.32
C LEU A 217 11.14 -3.69 -12.78
N ALA A 218 11.13 -4.97 -13.15
CA ALA A 218 11.31 -5.41 -14.52
C ALA A 218 10.25 -4.85 -15.47
N ASP A 219 8.98 -4.83 -15.02
CA ASP A 219 7.83 -4.33 -15.79
C ASP A 219 7.92 -2.82 -16.08
N ASN A 220 8.64 -2.08 -15.23
CA ASN A 220 8.66 -0.62 -15.27
C ASN A 220 10.04 0.00 -15.54
N ILE A 221 11.11 -0.76 -15.57
CA ILE A 221 12.49 -0.25 -15.64
C ILE A 221 12.74 0.67 -16.84
N ALA A 222 12.09 0.39 -17.98
CA ALA A 222 12.20 1.21 -19.19
C ALA A 222 11.57 2.61 -19.07
N LYS A 223 10.78 2.83 -18.04
CA LYS A 223 10.08 4.10 -17.72
C LYS A 223 10.84 4.91 -16.67
N LEU A 224 11.87 4.33 -16.06
CA LEU A 224 12.70 4.96 -15.05
C LEU A 224 13.96 5.61 -15.68
N ASP A 225 14.47 6.62 -15.00
CA ASP A 225 15.75 7.24 -15.35
C ASP A 225 16.87 6.18 -15.28
N VAL A 226 17.62 6.01 -16.37
CA VAL A 226 18.65 4.96 -16.49
C VAL A 226 19.71 5.02 -15.39
N ASN A 227 20.03 6.20 -14.88
CA ASN A 227 21.00 6.40 -13.80
C ASN A 227 20.40 6.13 -12.41
N PHE A 228 19.08 6.01 -12.32
CA PHE A 228 18.32 5.83 -11.08
C PHE A 228 17.26 4.71 -11.25
N ALA A 229 17.51 3.73 -12.10
CA ALA A 229 16.58 2.65 -12.43
C ALA A 229 16.46 1.60 -11.30
N ASN A 230 16.09 2.09 -10.11
CA ASN A 230 15.89 1.32 -8.89
C ASN A 230 14.58 1.77 -8.21
N LEU A 231 14.10 0.96 -7.26
CA LEU A 231 13.09 1.35 -6.29
C LEU A 231 13.81 1.85 -5.03
N TYR A 232 13.42 3.00 -4.51
CA TYR A 232 14.07 3.62 -3.34
C TYR A 232 13.14 3.55 -2.14
N VAL A 233 13.45 2.65 -1.21
CA VAL A 233 12.66 2.41 -0.01
C VAL A 233 13.28 3.18 1.15
N TRP A 234 12.45 3.87 1.93
CA TRP A 234 12.93 4.59 3.11
C TRP A 234 13.34 3.61 4.20
N ASN A 235 14.57 3.73 4.66
CA ASN A 235 15.14 2.99 5.78
C ASN A 235 15.26 3.91 6.99
N GLU A 236 14.43 3.68 7.99
CA GLU A 236 14.34 4.52 9.18
C GLU A 236 15.55 4.39 10.07
N SER A 237 16.16 3.19 10.14
CA SER A 237 17.35 2.95 10.99
C SER A 237 18.54 3.79 10.54
N SER A 238 18.72 3.94 9.23
CA SER A 238 19.80 4.73 8.65
C SER A 238 19.40 6.16 8.29
N SER A 239 18.09 6.47 8.32
CA SER A 239 17.49 7.72 7.81
C SER A 239 17.91 8.02 6.37
N GLN A 240 17.94 6.99 5.53
CA GLN A 240 18.33 7.05 4.13
C GLN A 240 17.39 6.20 3.24
N TYR A 241 17.49 6.41 1.94
CA TYR A 241 16.82 5.55 0.97
C TYR A 241 17.74 4.42 0.55
N ASP A 242 17.27 3.18 0.70
CA ASP A 242 17.93 2.00 0.17
C ASP A 242 17.47 1.78 -1.27
N ALA A 243 18.44 1.65 -2.19
CA ALA A 243 18.17 1.40 -3.60
C ALA A 243 18.05 -0.10 -3.86
N ILE A 244 16.90 -0.53 -4.39
CA ILE A 244 16.62 -1.91 -4.76
C ILE A 244 16.65 -2.01 -6.28
N GLY A 245 17.68 -2.69 -6.82
CA GLY A 245 17.84 -2.96 -8.23
C GLY A 245 17.28 -4.33 -8.65
N LEU A 246 17.30 -4.62 -9.96
CA LEU A 246 16.90 -5.92 -10.52
C LEU A 246 17.76 -7.08 -10.02
N ALA A 247 19.07 -6.85 -9.85
CA ALA A 247 19.99 -7.79 -9.25
C ALA A 247 20.05 -7.58 -7.74
N GLY A 248 20.14 -8.64 -6.98
CA GLY A 248 20.19 -8.57 -5.51
C GLY A 248 19.46 -9.74 -4.87
N GLY A 249 19.38 -9.77 -3.54
CA GLY A 249 18.59 -10.76 -2.82
C GLY A 249 17.10 -10.61 -3.12
N ALA A 250 16.35 -11.70 -3.00
CA ALA A 250 14.91 -11.70 -3.22
C ALA A 250 14.20 -10.76 -2.23
N LEU A 251 13.40 -9.82 -2.73
CA LEU A 251 12.64 -8.86 -1.93
C LEU A 251 11.19 -8.76 -2.40
N GLN A 252 10.29 -8.59 -1.44
CA GLN A 252 8.86 -8.41 -1.66
C GLN A 252 8.41 -7.06 -1.12
N LEU A 253 7.53 -6.39 -1.85
CA LEU A 253 6.82 -5.19 -1.39
C LEU A 253 5.60 -5.62 -0.59
N ALA A 254 5.55 -5.26 0.67
CA ALA A 254 4.41 -5.59 1.52
C ALA A 254 3.15 -4.77 1.16
N PRO A 255 1.96 -5.26 1.49
CA PRO A 255 0.75 -4.45 1.43
C PRO A 255 0.92 -3.15 2.22
N GLY A 256 0.43 -2.04 1.68
CA GLY A 256 0.51 -0.74 2.35
C GLY A 256 1.93 -0.13 2.43
N GLN A 257 2.91 -0.68 1.74
CA GLN A 257 4.28 -0.14 1.66
C GLN A 257 4.45 0.74 0.42
N ALA A 258 5.11 1.90 0.58
CA ALA A 258 5.45 2.79 -0.52
C ALA A 258 6.97 2.98 -0.67
N PHE A 259 7.37 3.54 -1.79
CA PHE A 259 8.75 3.79 -2.18
C PHE A 259 8.83 4.97 -3.16
N MET A 260 10.05 5.46 -3.40
CA MET A 260 10.30 6.49 -4.40
C MET A 260 10.82 5.86 -5.69
N VAL A 261 10.46 6.46 -6.82
CA VAL A 261 11.03 6.17 -8.14
C VAL A 261 11.43 7.47 -8.83
N ARG A 262 12.40 7.40 -9.73
CA ARG A 262 12.72 8.52 -10.60
C ARG A 262 12.27 8.20 -12.03
N ALA A 263 11.35 9.00 -12.55
CA ALA A 263 10.82 8.84 -13.90
C ALA A 263 11.91 9.19 -14.94
N LYS A 264 11.83 8.56 -16.11
CA LYS A 264 12.69 8.84 -17.25
C LYS A 264 12.36 10.19 -17.91
N SER A 265 11.10 10.55 -17.92
CA SER A 265 10.57 11.74 -18.58
C SER A 265 9.37 12.33 -17.85
N THR A 266 8.83 13.42 -18.38
CA THR A 266 7.69 14.15 -17.80
C THR A 266 6.33 13.50 -18.08
N SER A 267 6.27 12.32 -18.68
CA SER A 267 4.98 11.69 -19.08
C SER A 267 5.02 10.16 -19.00
N GLU A 268 5.66 9.62 -17.97
CA GLU A 268 5.73 8.18 -17.75
C GLU A 268 4.58 7.70 -16.86
N THR A 269 4.32 6.39 -16.94
CA THR A 269 3.31 5.71 -16.15
C THR A 269 3.88 4.45 -15.54
N PHE A 270 3.74 4.26 -14.24
CA PHE A 270 4.13 3.04 -13.53
C PHE A 270 2.93 2.09 -13.43
N VAL A 271 3.14 0.80 -13.66
CA VAL A 271 2.10 -0.23 -13.62
C VAL A 271 2.37 -1.20 -12.49
N PHE A 272 1.38 -1.42 -11.65
CA PHE A 272 1.32 -2.54 -10.72
C PHE A 272 0.44 -3.62 -11.32
N SER A 273 1.05 -4.70 -11.83
CA SER A 273 0.30 -5.79 -12.44
C SER A 273 -0.44 -6.60 -11.38
N LYS A 274 -1.72 -6.83 -11.60
CA LYS A 274 -2.54 -7.73 -10.78
C LYS A 274 -1.98 -9.14 -10.76
N ALA A 275 -1.42 -9.61 -11.88
CA ALA A 275 -0.85 -10.95 -12.01
C ALA A 275 0.41 -11.17 -11.16
N SER A 276 1.11 -10.10 -10.78
CA SER A 276 2.33 -10.18 -9.94
C SER A 276 2.04 -10.39 -8.45
N GLN A 277 0.79 -10.35 -8.03
CA GLN A 277 0.41 -10.53 -6.62
C GLN A 277 0.78 -11.93 -6.10
N ASN A 278 1.24 -12.00 -4.85
CA ASN A 278 1.60 -13.27 -4.20
C ASN A 278 1.41 -13.20 -2.66
N HIS A 279 1.70 -14.32 -1.96
CA HIS A 279 1.64 -14.46 -0.50
C HIS A 279 3.01 -14.59 0.18
N ASN A 280 4.09 -14.20 -0.48
CA ASN A 280 5.47 -14.38 -0.01
C ASN A 280 5.86 -13.37 1.08
N SER A 281 5.32 -13.52 2.28
CA SER A 281 5.58 -12.62 3.41
C SER A 281 7.01 -12.72 3.97
N GLY A 282 7.68 -13.87 3.85
CA GLY A 282 8.99 -14.13 4.43
C GLY A 282 10.15 -13.34 3.81
N LEU A 283 9.94 -12.75 2.62
CA LEU A 283 10.93 -11.94 1.91
C LEU A 283 10.59 -10.44 1.94
N ALA A 284 9.54 -10.08 2.64
CA ALA A 284 9.12 -8.68 2.75
C ALA A 284 10.01 -7.96 3.76
N THR A 285 10.74 -6.98 3.27
CA THR A 285 11.38 -6.00 4.13
C THR A 285 10.36 -4.97 4.57
N PHE A 286 9.78 -5.19 5.73
CA PHE A 286 9.24 -4.07 6.47
C PHE A 286 10.43 -3.30 6.99
N TYR A 287 10.82 -2.18 6.36
CA TYR A 287 11.86 -1.32 6.90
C TYR A 287 11.36 -0.78 8.24
N ARG A 288 12.03 -1.19 9.28
CA ARG A 288 11.70 -0.88 10.67
C ARG A 288 12.92 -0.30 11.33
N SER A 289 12.70 0.63 12.25
CA SER A 289 13.72 0.91 13.23
C SER A 289 14.02 -0.42 13.96
N SER A 290 15.27 -0.87 13.91
CA SER A 290 15.76 -1.91 14.81
C SER A 290 15.69 -1.32 16.22
N THR A 291 14.84 -1.90 17.06
CA THR A 291 14.91 -1.68 18.52
C THR A 291 16.26 -2.13 19.05
#